data_af2b9feb9f64f53b38054ba854c90861
#
_entry.id   af2b9feb9f64f53b38054ba854c90861
#
_cell.length_a   1.000
_cell.length_b   1.000
_cell.length_c   1.000
_cell.angle_alpha   90.00
_cell.angle_beta   90.00
_cell.angle_gamma   90.00
#
_symmetry.space_group_name_H-M   'P 1'
#
loop_
_entity.id
_entity.type
_entity.pdbx_description
1 polymer ?
#
loop_
_entity_poly.entity_id
_entity_poly.type
_entity_poly.pdbx_seq_one_letter_code
_entity_poly.pdbx_strand_id
1 'polypeptide(L)'
;TFAVLYLHGWNDYFFQTELARQISRLGGAFYALDLRRYGRSLREGQMPGWITSLTDYDEEISLALAAIRSERGWETDVVMCGHSAGGLTACLWADRHPGALTALMLNSAWLELQSSELVRMVGEPVLRTLARRDPRMSIPTPAYAPETLFCITDGWKERDGELPDPAWADDPYVTGW
;
A
#
# COMPACT_ATOMS: atom_id res chain seq x y z
N THR A 1 -15.28 -20.20 2.55
CA THR A 1 -14.39 -19.60 1.53
C THR A 1 -14.13 -18.15 1.95
N PHE A 2 -12.90 -17.73 2.00
CA PHE A 2 -12.53 -16.36 2.34
C PHE A 2 -11.84 -15.67 1.18
N ALA A 3 -11.82 -14.35 1.20
CA ALA A 3 -11.08 -13.52 0.26
C ALA A 3 -10.09 -12.63 1.01
N VAL A 4 -8.95 -12.36 0.41
CA VAL A 4 -7.98 -11.38 0.89
C VAL A 4 -7.92 -10.23 -0.10
N LEU A 5 -8.11 -9.00 0.37
CA LEU A 5 -7.86 -7.77 -0.38
C LEU A 5 -6.54 -7.17 0.11
N TYR A 6 -5.54 -7.13 -0.75
CA TYR A 6 -4.22 -6.58 -0.45
C TYR A 6 -4.13 -5.11 -0.84
N LEU A 7 -3.62 -4.29 0.09
CA LEU A 7 -3.27 -2.88 -0.12
C LEU A 7 -1.75 -2.71 0.04
N HIS A 8 -1.12 -2.21 -1.00
CA HIS A 8 0.32 -1.97 -1.06
C HIS A 8 0.77 -0.75 -0.24
N GLY A 9 2.07 -0.59 -0.07
CA GLY A 9 2.69 0.54 0.62
C GLY A 9 2.83 1.80 -0.23
N TRP A 10 3.54 2.80 0.34
CA TRP A 10 3.93 4.00 -0.41
C TRP A 10 5.07 3.66 -1.37
N ASN A 11 5.08 4.25 -2.56
CA ASN A 11 6.00 3.91 -3.64
C ASN A 11 6.03 2.41 -3.98
N ASP A 12 4.86 1.79 -3.97
CA ASP A 12 4.70 0.36 -4.11
C ASP A 12 3.45 0.07 -4.96
N TYR A 13 3.27 -1.19 -5.35
CA TYR A 13 2.09 -1.72 -6.01
C TYR A 13 2.15 -3.24 -5.86
N PHE A 14 1.14 -3.96 -6.32
CA PHE A 14 1.14 -5.40 -6.16
C PHE A 14 2.10 -6.11 -7.12
N PHE A 15 3.07 -6.85 -6.55
CA PHE A 15 3.96 -7.78 -7.24
C PHE A 15 4.26 -9.04 -6.41
N GLN A 16 3.72 -9.15 -5.22
CA GLN A 16 3.97 -10.22 -4.24
C GLN A 16 3.22 -11.50 -4.63
N THR A 17 3.54 -12.09 -5.78
CA THR A 17 2.84 -13.24 -6.36
C THR A 17 2.89 -14.47 -5.46
N GLU A 18 3.98 -14.65 -4.68
CA GLU A 18 4.07 -15.77 -3.74
C GLU A 18 3.06 -15.63 -2.60
N LEU A 19 2.81 -14.42 -2.09
CA LEU A 19 1.75 -14.20 -1.12
C LEU A 19 0.40 -14.63 -1.68
N ALA A 20 0.09 -14.25 -2.92
CA ALA A 20 -1.15 -14.64 -3.59
C ALA A 20 -1.25 -16.17 -3.73
N ARG A 21 -0.15 -16.84 -4.12
CA ARG A 21 -0.09 -18.31 -4.21
C ARG A 21 -0.34 -18.99 -2.86
N GLN A 22 0.25 -18.47 -1.78
CA GLN A 22 0.05 -19.03 -0.44
C GLN A 22 -1.41 -18.89 0.02
N ILE A 23 -2.02 -17.73 -0.17
CA ILE A 23 -3.44 -17.53 0.14
C ILE A 23 -4.32 -18.50 -0.67
N SER A 24 -4.02 -18.69 -1.97
CA SER A 24 -4.74 -19.62 -2.81
C SER A 24 -4.56 -21.08 -2.34
N ARG A 25 -3.36 -21.48 -1.89
CA ARG A 25 -3.12 -22.83 -1.31
C ARG A 25 -3.93 -23.06 -0.03
N LEU A 26 -4.23 -21.99 0.72
CA LEU A 26 -5.08 -22.05 1.91
C LEU A 26 -6.59 -22.05 1.57
N GLY A 27 -6.94 -22.06 0.27
CA GLY A 27 -8.33 -22.05 -0.20
C GLY A 27 -8.98 -20.68 -0.22
N GLY A 28 -8.18 -19.61 -0.03
CA GLY A 28 -8.63 -18.22 -0.15
C GLY A 28 -8.58 -17.71 -1.58
N ALA A 29 -9.39 -16.71 -1.90
CA ALA A 29 -9.26 -15.91 -3.11
C ALA A 29 -8.41 -14.67 -2.82
N PHE A 30 -7.47 -14.36 -3.68
CA PHE A 30 -6.58 -13.21 -3.50
C PHE A 30 -6.90 -12.12 -4.51
N TYR A 31 -7.05 -10.90 -4.00
CA TYR A 31 -7.27 -9.69 -4.76
C TYR A 31 -6.24 -8.64 -4.33
N ALA A 32 -5.74 -7.88 -5.28
CA ALA A 32 -4.82 -6.79 -5.01
C ALA A 32 -5.35 -5.51 -5.66
N LEU A 33 -5.30 -4.42 -4.92
CA LEU A 33 -5.71 -3.11 -5.38
C LEU A 33 -4.48 -2.21 -5.52
N ASP A 34 -4.12 -1.86 -6.77
CA ASP A 34 -3.21 -0.76 -7.01
C ASP A 34 -4.01 0.54 -6.80
N LEU A 35 -3.74 1.22 -5.69
CA LEU A 35 -4.42 2.47 -5.34
C LEU A 35 -4.22 3.54 -6.42
N ARG A 36 -5.14 4.49 -6.52
CA ARG A 36 -5.05 5.58 -7.51
C ARG A 36 -3.67 6.25 -7.47
N ARG A 37 -3.10 6.49 -8.66
CA ARG A 37 -1.78 7.10 -8.88
C ARG A 37 -0.59 6.25 -8.41
N TYR A 38 -0.79 4.94 -8.26
CA TYR A 38 0.28 3.97 -8.04
C TYR A 38 0.25 2.89 -9.12
N GLY A 39 1.39 2.27 -9.36
CA GLY A 39 1.53 1.12 -10.23
C GLY A 39 0.69 1.21 -11.51
N ARG A 40 -0.14 0.23 -11.77
CA ARG A 40 -1.01 0.13 -12.97
C ARG A 40 -2.14 1.17 -12.98
N SER A 41 -2.43 1.78 -11.84
CA SER A 41 -3.45 2.84 -11.71
C SER A 41 -2.89 4.25 -11.95
N LEU A 42 -1.58 4.40 -12.14
CA LEU A 42 -0.96 5.68 -12.50
C LEU A 42 -1.26 6.03 -13.96
N ARG A 43 -1.69 7.26 -14.20
CA ARG A 43 -1.96 7.80 -15.53
C ARG A 43 -0.91 8.82 -15.92
N GLU A 44 -0.70 8.98 -17.23
CA GLU A 44 0.20 10.00 -17.77
C GLU A 44 -0.16 11.41 -17.24
N GLY A 45 0.85 12.18 -16.85
CA GLY A 45 0.70 13.52 -16.30
C GLY A 45 0.23 13.60 -14.85
N GLN A 46 -0.02 12.47 -14.19
CA GLN A 46 -0.32 12.45 -12.75
C GLN A 46 0.96 12.42 -11.93
N MET A 47 0.90 13.08 -10.75
CA MET A 47 1.96 12.95 -9.74
C MET A 47 1.77 11.61 -9.01
N PRO A 48 2.77 10.71 -9.01
CA PRO A 48 2.69 9.43 -8.31
C PRO A 48 2.32 9.59 -6.83
N GLY A 49 1.41 8.76 -6.35
CA GLY A 49 1.02 8.70 -4.93
C GLY A 49 0.39 9.96 -4.33
N TRP A 50 0.26 11.04 -5.12
CA TRP A 50 -0.31 12.28 -4.59
C TRP A 50 -1.81 12.16 -4.34
N ILE A 51 -2.24 12.50 -3.12
CA ILE A 51 -3.64 12.47 -2.68
C ILE A 51 -3.91 13.62 -1.72
N THR A 52 -5.12 14.14 -1.70
CA THR A 52 -5.53 15.24 -0.81
C THR A 52 -5.89 14.75 0.58
N SER A 53 -6.50 13.58 0.66
CA SER A 53 -6.92 12.95 1.90
C SER A 53 -6.87 11.44 1.75
N LEU A 54 -6.48 10.73 2.81
CA LEU A 54 -6.55 9.27 2.83
C LEU A 54 -7.99 8.74 2.71
N THR A 55 -9.00 9.58 2.97
CA THR A 55 -10.41 9.25 2.73
C THR A 55 -10.76 9.15 1.25
N ASP A 56 -9.95 9.72 0.35
CA ASP A 56 -10.15 9.60 -1.09
C ASP A 56 -10.01 8.13 -1.56
N TYR A 57 -9.27 7.29 -0.82
CA TYR A 57 -9.15 5.86 -1.09
C TYR A 57 -10.40 5.05 -0.70
N ASP A 58 -11.34 5.62 0.07
CA ASP A 58 -12.55 4.92 0.50
C ASP A 58 -13.42 4.49 -0.70
N GLU A 59 -13.42 5.29 -1.76
CA GLU A 59 -14.14 4.99 -2.99
C GLU A 59 -13.64 3.68 -3.62
N GLU A 60 -12.35 3.60 -3.91
CA GLU A 60 -11.78 2.45 -4.63
C GLU A 60 -11.70 1.20 -3.77
N ILE A 61 -11.48 1.34 -2.46
CA ILE A 61 -11.51 0.20 -1.54
C ILE A 61 -12.94 -0.35 -1.46
N SER A 62 -13.95 0.52 -1.35
CA SER A 62 -15.35 0.10 -1.32
C SER A 62 -15.78 -0.56 -2.62
N LEU A 63 -15.33 -0.05 -3.77
CA LEU A 63 -15.59 -0.65 -5.08
C LEU A 63 -14.91 -2.03 -5.20
N ALA A 64 -13.67 -2.17 -4.72
CA ALA A 64 -12.98 -3.46 -4.71
C ALA A 64 -13.72 -4.50 -3.86
N LEU A 65 -14.17 -4.11 -2.67
CA LEU A 65 -14.96 -4.99 -1.80
C LEU A 65 -16.31 -5.36 -2.43
N ALA A 66 -16.97 -4.42 -3.09
CA ALA A 66 -18.22 -4.69 -3.81
C ALA A 66 -17.98 -5.68 -4.97
N ALA A 67 -16.88 -5.54 -5.71
CA ALA A 67 -16.52 -6.47 -6.77
C ALA A 67 -16.24 -7.88 -6.23
N ILE A 68 -15.48 -7.99 -5.14
CA ILE A 68 -15.21 -9.27 -4.47
C ILE A 68 -16.51 -9.95 -4.05
N ARG A 69 -17.43 -9.22 -3.41
CA ARG A 69 -18.73 -9.75 -2.97
C ARG A 69 -19.64 -10.10 -4.12
N SER A 70 -19.60 -9.34 -5.19
CA SER A 70 -20.35 -9.66 -6.40
C SER A 70 -19.89 -10.96 -7.07
N GLU A 71 -18.58 -11.23 -7.05
CA GLU A 71 -17.98 -12.44 -7.62
C GLU A 71 -18.13 -13.65 -6.70
N ARG A 72 -17.99 -13.47 -5.38
CA ARG A 72 -17.87 -14.58 -4.42
C ARG A 72 -19.12 -14.82 -3.59
N GLY A 73 -20.04 -13.90 -3.56
CA GLY A 73 -21.20 -13.88 -2.68
C GLY A 73 -21.04 -12.93 -1.50
N TRP A 74 -22.16 -12.37 -1.05
CA TRP A 74 -22.19 -11.35 0.02
C TRP A 74 -21.75 -11.87 1.38
N GLU A 75 -21.88 -13.18 1.63
CA GLU A 75 -21.46 -13.86 2.86
C GLU A 75 -19.96 -14.23 2.87
N THR A 76 -19.19 -13.78 1.90
CA THR A 76 -17.76 -14.06 1.84
C THR A 76 -17.04 -13.32 2.94
N ASP A 77 -16.30 -14.07 3.77
CA ASP A 77 -15.36 -13.50 4.71
C ASP A 77 -14.26 -12.74 3.99
N VAL A 78 -14.13 -11.45 4.26
CA VAL A 78 -13.09 -10.63 3.64
C VAL A 78 -12.07 -10.17 4.69
N VAL A 79 -10.81 -10.53 4.44
CA VAL A 79 -9.65 -10.06 5.18
C VAL A 79 -8.96 -8.97 4.36
N MET A 80 -8.78 -7.78 4.93
CA MET A 80 -7.97 -6.76 4.29
C MET A 80 -6.52 -6.88 4.79
N CYS A 81 -5.58 -7.02 3.86
CA CYS A 81 -4.15 -7.12 4.16
C CYS A 81 -3.45 -5.84 3.71
N GLY A 82 -2.94 -5.06 4.67
CA GLY A 82 -2.25 -3.80 4.38
C GLY A 82 -0.77 -3.85 4.71
N HIS A 83 0.07 -3.43 3.75
CA HIS A 83 1.51 -3.28 3.95
C HIS A 83 1.89 -1.81 4.11
N SER A 84 2.74 -1.48 5.11
CA SER A 84 3.28 -0.13 5.32
C SER A 84 2.18 0.95 5.33
N ALA A 85 2.21 1.93 4.42
CA ALA A 85 1.17 2.96 4.28
C ALA A 85 -0.21 2.37 3.91
N GLY A 86 -0.25 1.24 3.20
CA GLY A 86 -1.48 0.48 2.96
C GLY A 86 -2.09 -0.06 4.25
N GLY A 87 -1.26 -0.41 5.24
CA GLY A 87 -1.73 -0.79 6.57
C GLY A 87 -2.39 0.37 7.33
N LEU A 88 -1.82 1.57 7.26
CA LEU A 88 -2.46 2.78 7.79
C LEU A 88 -3.81 3.03 7.11
N THR A 89 -3.83 2.98 5.78
CA THR A 89 -5.05 3.19 4.99
C THR A 89 -6.12 2.16 5.36
N ALA A 90 -5.75 0.88 5.49
CA ALA A 90 -6.64 -0.20 5.89
C ALA A 90 -7.25 0.02 7.29
N CYS A 91 -6.43 0.43 8.27
CA CYS A 91 -6.90 0.75 9.62
C CYS A 91 -7.91 1.90 9.63
N LEU A 92 -7.56 3.01 8.96
CA LEU A 92 -8.42 4.19 8.89
C LEU A 92 -9.73 3.89 8.13
N TRP A 93 -9.67 3.08 7.09
CA TRP A 93 -10.85 2.66 6.35
C TRP A 93 -11.76 1.78 7.21
N ALA A 94 -11.19 0.78 7.90
CA ALA A 94 -11.94 -0.13 8.76
C ALA A 94 -12.61 0.57 9.94
N ASP A 95 -11.95 1.58 10.52
CA ASP A 95 -12.53 2.44 11.57
C ASP A 95 -13.78 3.19 11.10
N ARG A 96 -13.74 3.68 9.86
CA ARG A 96 -14.89 4.37 9.25
C ARG A 96 -16.01 3.42 8.77
N HIS A 97 -15.70 2.13 8.57
CA HIS A 97 -16.62 1.13 8.03
C HIS A 97 -16.73 -0.11 8.94
N PRO A 98 -17.23 0.06 10.18
CA PRO A 98 -17.29 -1.05 11.15
C PRO A 98 -18.17 -2.19 10.61
N GLY A 99 -17.68 -3.42 10.78
CA GLY A 99 -18.37 -4.63 10.33
C GLY A 99 -18.25 -4.93 8.83
N ALA A 100 -17.56 -4.11 8.06
CA ALA A 100 -17.36 -4.35 6.62
C ALA A 100 -16.35 -5.45 6.32
N LEU A 101 -15.44 -5.75 7.24
CA LEU A 101 -14.39 -6.75 7.13
C LEU A 101 -14.53 -7.80 8.22
N THR A 102 -14.11 -9.03 7.92
CA THR A 102 -13.96 -10.09 8.91
C THR A 102 -12.71 -9.89 9.76
N ALA A 103 -11.60 -9.44 9.15
CA ALA A 103 -10.35 -9.19 9.84
C ALA A 103 -9.45 -8.20 9.07
N LEU A 104 -8.48 -7.62 9.80
CA LEU A 104 -7.33 -6.91 9.27
C LEU A 104 -6.06 -7.73 9.49
N MET A 105 -5.23 -7.84 8.45
CA MET A 105 -3.88 -8.36 8.53
C MET A 105 -2.92 -7.22 8.21
N LEU A 106 -2.04 -6.88 9.14
CA LEU A 106 -1.13 -5.75 9.03
C LEU A 106 0.31 -6.26 8.91
N ASN A 107 0.98 -5.90 7.84
CA ASN A 107 2.39 -6.17 7.63
C ASN A 107 3.17 -4.86 7.66
N SER A 108 3.99 -4.67 8.71
CA SER A 108 4.81 -3.48 8.91
C SER A 108 4.03 -2.17 8.72
N ALA A 109 2.78 -2.12 9.21
CA ALA A 109 1.89 -0.98 9.03
C ALA A 109 2.51 0.31 9.59
N TRP A 110 2.49 1.37 8.78
CA TRP A 110 3.04 2.66 9.16
C TRP A 110 2.01 3.48 9.94
N LEU A 111 1.83 3.15 11.22
CA LEU A 111 0.81 3.76 12.07
C LEU A 111 1.31 5.02 12.79
N GLU A 112 2.63 5.19 12.90
CA GLU A 112 3.23 6.33 13.58
C GLU A 112 4.55 6.74 12.91
N LEU A 113 4.79 8.05 12.87
CA LEU A 113 6.08 8.57 12.45
C LEU A 113 7.15 8.23 13.49
N GLN A 114 8.12 7.41 13.12
CA GLN A 114 9.25 7.01 13.97
C GLN A 114 10.24 8.18 14.09
N SER A 115 9.89 9.17 14.91
CA SER A 115 10.73 10.29 15.22
C SER A 115 10.63 10.63 16.71
N SER A 116 11.63 11.34 17.25
CA SER A 116 11.53 11.79 18.62
C SER A 116 10.32 12.71 18.82
N GLU A 117 9.73 12.66 20.00
CA GLU A 117 8.56 13.49 20.35
C GLU A 117 8.82 14.98 20.11
N LEU A 118 10.04 15.43 20.38
CA LEU A 118 10.48 16.80 20.13
C LEU A 118 10.46 17.15 18.64
N VAL A 119 10.92 16.25 17.78
CA VAL A 119 10.92 16.43 16.31
C VAL A 119 9.48 16.48 15.78
N ARG A 120 8.59 15.67 16.33
CA ARG A 120 7.16 15.71 15.98
C ARG A 120 6.52 17.00 16.41
N MET A 121 6.75 17.43 17.64
CA MET A 121 6.14 18.63 18.22
C MET A 121 6.53 19.92 17.47
N VAL A 122 7.78 20.02 17.01
CA VAL A 122 8.26 21.21 16.27
C VAL A 122 8.07 21.07 14.76
N GLY A 123 8.29 19.89 14.24
CA GLY A 123 8.24 19.62 12.78
C GLY A 123 6.82 19.63 12.22
N GLU A 124 5.84 19.08 12.92
CA GLU A 124 4.49 18.97 12.43
C GLU A 124 3.82 20.33 12.08
N PRO A 125 3.88 21.37 12.93
CA PRO A 125 3.32 22.68 12.59
C PRO A 125 3.99 23.33 11.39
N VAL A 126 5.31 23.15 11.26
CA VAL A 126 6.10 23.67 10.13
C VAL A 126 5.67 22.95 8.84
N LEU A 127 5.67 21.62 8.85
CA LEU A 127 5.23 20.80 7.71
C LEU A 127 3.81 21.13 7.30
N ARG A 128 2.89 21.27 8.24
CA ARG A 128 1.50 21.66 8.00
C ARG A 128 1.40 23.04 7.34
N THR A 129 2.23 23.99 7.75
CA THR A 129 2.24 25.33 7.17
C THR A 129 2.80 25.30 5.74
N LEU A 130 3.87 24.55 5.50
CA LEU A 130 4.45 24.37 4.19
C LEU A 130 3.50 23.65 3.24
N ALA A 131 2.87 22.56 3.68
CA ALA A 131 1.89 21.82 2.90
C ALA A 131 0.63 22.65 2.54
N ARG A 132 0.25 23.61 3.39
CA ARG A 132 -0.82 24.55 3.04
C ARG A 132 -0.42 25.56 1.96
N ARG A 133 0.86 25.92 1.89
CA ARG A 133 1.38 26.85 0.87
C ARG A 133 1.59 26.16 -0.47
N ASP A 134 2.19 24.99 -0.44
CA ASP A 134 2.42 24.15 -1.61
C ASP A 134 2.26 22.67 -1.23
N PRO A 135 1.07 22.10 -1.43
CA PRO A 135 0.82 20.69 -1.10
C PRO A 135 1.59 19.69 -1.98
N ARG A 136 2.25 20.19 -3.04
CA ARG A 136 3.07 19.36 -3.94
C ARG A 136 4.57 19.51 -3.70
N MET A 137 4.96 20.28 -2.68
CA MET A 137 6.37 20.46 -2.34
C MET A 137 6.99 19.14 -1.91
N SER A 138 8.10 18.78 -2.51
CA SER A 138 8.92 17.65 -2.07
C SER A 138 9.64 18.05 -0.79
N ILE A 139 9.49 17.25 0.25
CA ILE A 139 10.20 17.41 1.52
C ILE A 139 11.30 16.34 1.56
N PRO A 140 12.58 16.74 1.52
CA PRO A 140 13.67 15.80 1.70
C PRO A 140 13.56 15.16 3.09
N THR A 141 13.32 13.86 3.15
CA THR A 141 13.33 13.13 4.41
C THR A 141 14.66 12.39 4.54
N PRO A 142 15.46 12.67 5.59
CA PRO A 142 16.75 12.00 5.78
C PRO A 142 16.67 10.49 5.88
N ALA A 143 15.50 9.96 6.25
CA ALA A 143 15.25 8.53 6.36
C ALA A 143 15.12 7.81 5.01
N TYR A 144 15.03 8.54 3.93
CA TYR A 144 14.88 8.02 2.58
C TYR A 144 16.01 8.50 1.67
N ALA A 145 17.24 8.56 2.21
CA ALA A 145 18.42 8.71 1.37
C ALA A 145 18.41 7.61 0.30
N PRO A 146 18.74 7.90 -0.95
CA PRO A 146 18.73 6.92 -2.06
C PRO A 146 19.49 5.63 -1.73
N GLU A 147 20.50 5.75 -0.87
CA GLU A 147 21.33 4.63 -0.41
C GLU A 147 20.61 3.69 0.57
N THR A 148 19.52 4.13 1.19
CA THR A 148 18.71 3.32 2.13
C THR A 148 17.42 2.79 1.48
N LEU A 149 17.03 3.33 0.34
CA LEU A 149 16.05 2.71 -0.53
C LEU A 149 16.76 1.58 -1.29
N PHE A 150 16.88 0.44 -0.62
CA PHE A 150 17.13 -0.78 -1.36
C PHE A 150 16.07 -0.86 -2.45
N CYS A 151 16.49 -0.81 -3.69
CA CYS A 151 15.62 -1.23 -4.76
C CYS A 151 15.11 -2.63 -4.37
N ILE A 152 13.81 -2.78 -4.30
CA ILE A 152 13.16 -4.04 -3.93
C ILE A 152 13.75 -5.21 -4.75
N THR A 153 14.22 -4.92 -5.96
CA THR A 153 14.91 -5.87 -6.84
C THR A 153 16.33 -6.22 -6.40
N ASP A 154 17.12 -5.29 -5.86
CA ASP A 154 18.54 -5.54 -5.58
C ASP A 154 18.75 -6.31 -4.28
N GLY A 155 17.92 -6.07 -3.27
CA GLY A 155 18.02 -6.77 -1.99
C GLY A 155 17.59 -8.24 -2.04
N TRP A 156 16.78 -8.64 -3.02
CA TRP A 156 16.30 -10.02 -3.18
C TRP A 156 17.19 -10.84 -4.08
N LYS A 157 17.88 -10.23 -5.03
CA LYS A 157 18.78 -10.93 -5.95
C LYS A 157 20.02 -11.52 -5.27
N GLU A 158 20.45 -10.93 -4.16
CA GLU A 158 21.72 -11.29 -3.52
C GLU A 158 21.56 -12.21 -2.30
N ARG A 159 20.37 -12.29 -1.67
CA ARG A 159 20.25 -12.95 -0.35
C ARG A 159 19.93 -14.43 -0.38
N ASP A 160 19.08 -14.93 -1.26
CA ASP A 160 18.45 -16.23 -1.01
C ASP A 160 18.53 -17.26 -2.13
N GLY A 161 19.20 -16.99 -3.24
CA GLY A 161 19.29 -17.95 -4.36
C GLY A 161 17.94 -18.28 -4.99
N GLU A 162 16.84 -17.82 -4.42
CA GLU A 162 15.49 -17.84 -4.99
C GLU A 162 15.27 -16.53 -5.74
N LEU A 163 15.41 -16.61 -7.03
CA LEU A 163 15.09 -15.48 -7.90
C LEU A 163 13.62 -15.14 -7.73
N PRO A 164 13.28 -13.85 -7.59
CA PRO A 164 11.92 -13.40 -7.75
C PRO A 164 11.37 -13.91 -9.07
N ASP A 165 10.06 -14.12 -9.12
CA ASP A 165 9.38 -14.55 -10.34
C ASP A 165 9.87 -13.68 -11.52
N PRO A 166 10.47 -14.27 -12.57
CA PRO A 166 11.00 -13.53 -13.71
C PRO A 166 9.99 -12.55 -14.31
N ALA A 167 8.69 -12.86 -14.17
CA ALA A 167 7.62 -12.02 -14.69
C ALA A 167 7.56 -10.61 -14.08
N TRP A 168 8.07 -10.40 -12.86
CA TRP A 168 8.12 -9.06 -12.28
C TRP A 168 9.52 -8.42 -12.30
N ALA A 169 10.56 -9.20 -12.50
CA ALA A 169 11.92 -8.67 -12.69
C ALA A 169 12.01 -7.77 -13.94
N ASP A 170 11.18 -8.03 -14.93
CA ASP A 170 11.07 -7.25 -16.18
C ASP A 170 9.89 -6.26 -16.16
N ASP A 171 9.15 -6.15 -15.06
CA ASP A 171 8.04 -5.20 -14.96
C ASP A 171 8.60 -3.77 -14.93
N PRO A 172 8.25 -2.91 -15.92
CA PRO A 172 8.79 -1.55 -16.02
C PRO A 172 8.43 -0.68 -14.83
N TYR A 173 7.41 -1.04 -14.05
CA TYR A 173 7.04 -0.35 -12.83
C TYR A 173 7.98 -0.69 -11.65
N VAL A 174 8.68 -1.83 -11.67
CA VAL A 174 9.68 -2.20 -10.65
C VAL A 174 11.02 -1.50 -10.90
N THR A 175 11.34 -1.25 -12.16
CA THR A 175 12.65 -0.67 -12.58
C THR A 175 12.63 0.84 -12.75
N GLY A 176 11.49 1.47 -12.65
CA GLY A 176 11.27 2.88 -12.97
C GLY A 176 11.17 3.83 -11.77
N TRP A 177 11.55 3.40 -10.57
CA TRP A 177 11.49 4.23 -9.36
C TRP A 177 12.86 4.77 -8.96
#